data_6829843c9e949955b084180448887793
#
_entry.id   6829843c9e949955b084180448887793
#
_cell.length_a   1.000
_cell.length_b   1.000
_cell.length_c   1.000
_cell.angle_alpha   90.00
_cell.angle_beta   90.00
_cell.angle_gamma   90.00
#
_symmetry.space_group_name_H-M   'P 1'
#
loop_
_entity.id
_entity.type
_entity.pdbx_description
1 polymer ?
#
loop_
_entity_poly.entity_id
_entity_poly.type
_entity_poly.pdbx_seq_one_letter_code
_entity_poly.pdbx_strand_id
1 'polypeptide(L)'
;LSSQLATERRLATLADNVANVNTAGFRETQVRFGELLGRNSNANVSFVEPGEGFISSTQGALTQTGNGLDFAISGDGWFLVDTPSGPAITRDGRFTINAEGMLATLDGYPVMDQGESPVQINRAAGEVNSDKSGILYQNGSIIGSIGVFEAPAPDETRRLGSLAILPK
;
A
#
# COMPACT_ATOMS: atom_id res chain seq x y z
N LEU A 1 -9.12 26.99 -18.79
CA LEU A 1 -8.63 26.81 -17.41
C LEU A 1 -8.85 25.38 -16.90
N SER A 2 -10.04 24.78 -17.05
CA SER A 2 -10.33 23.43 -16.55
C SER A 2 -9.51 22.33 -17.24
N SER A 3 -9.29 22.42 -18.55
CA SER A 3 -8.45 21.48 -19.29
C SER A 3 -6.97 21.57 -18.94
N GLN A 4 -6.46 22.76 -18.60
CA GLN A 4 -5.10 22.94 -18.13
C GLN A 4 -4.90 22.29 -16.74
N LEU A 5 -5.81 22.53 -15.81
CA LEU A 5 -5.79 21.90 -14.48
C LEU A 5 -5.90 20.37 -14.57
N ALA A 6 -6.73 19.84 -15.48
CA ALA A 6 -6.82 18.40 -15.71
C ALA A 6 -5.50 17.83 -16.25
N THR A 7 -4.85 18.56 -17.16
CA THR A 7 -3.55 18.17 -17.73
C THR A 7 -2.43 18.22 -16.68
N GLU A 8 -2.39 19.26 -15.84
CA GLU A 8 -1.41 19.37 -14.74
C GLU A 8 -1.56 18.22 -13.74
N ARG A 9 -2.78 17.89 -13.33
CA ARG A 9 -3.03 16.73 -12.43
C ARG A 9 -2.62 15.42 -13.06
N ARG A 10 -2.90 15.23 -14.34
CA ARG A 10 -2.47 14.03 -15.07
C ARG A 10 -0.96 13.93 -15.13
N LEU A 11 -0.26 15.02 -15.41
CA LEU A 11 1.21 15.07 -15.42
C LEU A 11 1.80 14.79 -14.04
N ALA A 12 1.24 15.37 -12.97
CA ALA A 12 1.66 15.11 -11.61
C ALA A 12 1.48 13.62 -11.24
N THR A 13 0.31 13.03 -11.55
CA THR A 13 0.06 11.60 -11.30
C THR A 13 0.99 10.70 -12.10
N LEU A 14 1.27 11.03 -13.36
CA LEU A 14 2.23 10.29 -14.18
C LEU A 14 3.66 10.41 -13.61
N ALA A 15 4.07 11.59 -13.17
CA ALA A 15 5.37 11.80 -12.55
C ALA A 15 5.53 10.97 -11.26
N ASP A 16 4.52 10.95 -10.40
CA ASP A 16 4.49 10.15 -9.19
C ASP A 16 4.53 8.65 -9.50
N ASN A 17 3.78 8.19 -10.49
CA ASN A 17 3.79 6.80 -10.90
C ASN A 17 5.15 6.39 -11.48
N VAL A 18 5.77 7.22 -12.31
CA VAL A 18 7.11 6.97 -12.87
C VAL A 18 8.17 6.98 -11.78
N ALA A 19 8.12 7.92 -10.84
CA ALA A 19 9.06 7.98 -9.71
C ALA A 19 9.02 6.72 -8.85
N ASN A 20 7.86 6.06 -8.76
CA ASN A 20 7.63 4.89 -7.91
C ASN A 20 7.53 3.57 -8.68
N VAL A 21 7.76 3.55 -9.99
CA VAL A 21 7.61 2.34 -10.83
C VAL A 21 8.47 1.16 -10.33
N ASN A 22 9.61 1.43 -9.71
CA ASN A 22 10.51 0.43 -9.14
C ASN A 22 10.32 0.23 -7.62
N THR A 23 9.33 0.88 -7.01
CA THR A 23 9.05 0.70 -5.57
C THR A 23 8.30 -0.60 -5.35
N ALA A 24 8.82 -1.46 -4.49
CA ALA A 24 8.16 -2.73 -4.16
C ALA A 24 6.76 -2.48 -3.58
N GLY A 25 5.77 -3.23 -4.05
CA GLY A 25 4.39 -3.10 -3.62
C GLY A 25 3.68 -1.81 -4.08
N PHE A 26 4.35 -0.98 -4.90
CA PHE A 26 3.70 0.22 -5.42
C PHE A 26 2.53 -0.14 -6.34
N ARG A 27 1.40 0.51 -6.14
CA ARG A 27 0.27 0.49 -7.06
C ARG A 27 0.06 1.87 -7.64
N GLU A 28 -0.06 1.94 -8.96
CA GLU A 28 -0.25 3.20 -9.67
C GLU A 28 -1.53 3.90 -9.22
N THR A 29 -1.48 5.22 -9.18
CA THR A 29 -2.66 6.05 -9.01
C THR A 29 -3.23 6.36 -10.38
N GLN A 30 -4.53 6.14 -10.58
CA GLN A 30 -5.25 6.50 -11.79
C GLN A 30 -6.23 7.63 -11.49
N VAL A 31 -6.39 8.56 -12.41
CA VAL A 31 -7.34 9.67 -12.31
C VAL A 31 -8.48 9.42 -13.28
N ARG A 32 -9.70 9.37 -12.78
CA ARG A 32 -10.91 9.38 -13.65
C ARG A 32 -11.24 10.80 -14.02
N PHE A 33 -11.51 11.02 -15.29
CA PHE A 33 -12.04 12.29 -15.79
C PHE A 33 -13.52 12.11 -16.09
N GLY A 34 -14.37 12.94 -15.48
CA GLY A 34 -15.78 13.03 -15.80
C GLY A 34 -16.02 14.18 -16.78
N GLU A 35 -16.78 13.94 -17.82
CA GLU A 35 -17.30 15.00 -18.68
C GLU A 35 -18.66 15.46 -18.15
N LEU A 36 -18.72 16.68 -17.63
CA LEU A 36 -19.98 17.33 -17.25
C LEU A 36 -20.51 18.12 -18.47
N LEU A 37 -21.53 17.59 -19.09
CA LEU A 37 -22.32 18.33 -20.09
C LEU A 37 -23.24 19.31 -19.34
N GLY A 38 -22.80 20.55 -19.21
CA GLY A 38 -23.66 21.64 -18.75
C GLY A 38 -24.76 21.91 -19.75
N ARG A 39 -25.99 21.46 -19.49
CA ARG A 39 -27.19 21.87 -20.23
C ARG A 39 -27.52 23.33 -19.87
N ASN A 40 -26.87 24.25 -20.51
CA ASN A 40 -27.36 25.61 -20.58
C ASN A 40 -27.56 26.01 -22.04
N SER A 41 -28.70 26.58 -22.34
CA SER A 41 -29.43 26.64 -23.60
C SER A 41 -28.76 27.40 -24.75
N ASN A 42 -27.48 27.75 -24.74
CA ASN A 42 -26.86 28.45 -25.90
C ASN A 42 -25.36 28.21 -26.13
N ALA A 43 -24.71 27.29 -25.45
CA ALA A 43 -23.36 26.83 -25.81
C ALA A 43 -23.11 25.45 -25.22
N ASN A 44 -22.74 24.48 -26.04
CA ASN A 44 -22.19 23.21 -25.54
C ASN A 44 -20.80 23.49 -24.97
N VAL A 45 -20.72 23.86 -23.70
CA VAL A 45 -19.45 23.97 -22.98
C VAL A 45 -19.25 22.68 -22.23
N SER A 46 -18.31 21.87 -22.69
CA SER A 46 -17.87 20.66 -22.03
C SER A 46 -16.83 21.05 -20.98
N PHE A 47 -17.15 20.86 -19.70
CA PHE A 47 -16.19 21.00 -18.61
C PHE A 47 -15.65 19.62 -18.26
N VAL A 48 -14.34 19.50 -18.25
CA VAL A 48 -13.65 18.31 -17.71
C VAL A 48 -13.42 18.54 -16.23
N GLU A 49 -14.14 17.81 -15.39
CA GLU A 49 -13.87 17.79 -13.98
C GLU A 49 -12.78 16.75 -13.67
N PRO A 50 -11.67 17.14 -13.03
CA PRO A 50 -10.68 16.17 -12.58
C PRO A 50 -11.32 15.32 -11.49
N GLY A 51 -11.62 14.08 -11.79
CA GLY A 51 -12.16 13.12 -10.85
C GLY A 51 -11.16 12.74 -9.77
N GLU A 52 -11.63 12.02 -8.77
CA GLU A 52 -10.80 11.52 -7.67
C GLU A 52 -9.78 10.49 -8.19
N GLY A 53 -8.55 10.57 -7.63
CA GLY A 53 -7.53 9.56 -7.87
C GLY A 53 -7.87 8.28 -7.12
N PHE A 54 -7.77 7.14 -7.77
CA PHE A 54 -7.93 5.83 -7.12
C PHE A 54 -6.67 4.99 -7.31
N ILE A 55 -6.42 4.10 -6.33
CA ILE A 55 -5.30 3.17 -6.38
C ILE A 55 -5.68 2.00 -7.28
N SER A 56 -4.88 1.73 -8.31
CA SER A 56 -5.11 0.60 -9.21
C SER A 56 -5.07 -0.73 -8.45
N SER A 57 -6.01 -1.62 -8.75
CA SER A 57 -6.00 -3.00 -8.23
C SER A 57 -5.07 -3.93 -9.02
N THR A 58 -4.44 -3.44 -10.09
CA THR A 58 -3.54 -4.26 -10.92
C THR A 58 -2.30 -4.69 -10.12
N GLN A 59 -2.10 -6.00 -10.03
CA GLN A 59 -0.94 -6.56 -9.34
C GLN A 59 0.29 -6.53 -10.25
N GLY A 60 1.44 -6.06 -9.71
CA GLY A 60 2.74 -6.14 -10.36
C GLY A 60 3.30 -7.58 -10.35
N ALA A 61 4.41 -7.78 -11.06
CA ALA A 61 5.11 -9.06 -11.06
C ALA A 61 5.65 -9.38 -9.66
N LEU A 62 5.51 -10.64 -9.24
CA LEU A 62 6.12 -11.16 -8.02
C LEU A 62 7.55 -11.63 -8.34
N THR A 63 8.53 -11.05 -7.66
CA THR A 63 9.94 -11.42 -7.79
C THR A 63 10.45 -12.03 -6.49
N GLN A 64 11.06 -13.20 -6.56
CA GLN A 64 11.69 -13.82 -5.40
C GLN A 64 13.05 -13.16 -5.15
N THR A 65 13.22 -12.55 -3.97
CA THR A 65 14.44 -11.81 -3.60
C THR A 65 15.46 -12.69 -2.87
N GLY A 66 15.02 -13.80 -2.28
CA GLY A 66 15.84 -14.66 -1.43
C GLY A 66 16.02 -14.16 0.01
N ASN A 67 15.45 -13.02 0.36
CA ASN A 67 15.45 -12.50 1.73
C ASN A 67 14.22 -13.06 2.48
N GLY A 68 14.44 -13.73 3.62
CA GLY A 68 13.38 -14.34 4.42
C GLY A 68 12.39 -13.37 5.05
N LEU A 69 12.69 -12.05 5.02
CA LEU A 69 11.82 -10.98 5.53
C LEU A 69 11.13 -10.19 4.43
N ASP A 70 11.26 -10.62 3.16
CA ASP A 70 10.55 -10.01 2.05
C ASP A 70 9.30 -10.83 1.73
N PHE A 71 8.16 -10.18 1.82
CA PHE A 71 6.85 -10.79 1.62
C PHE A 71 6.10 -10.13 0.48
N ALA A 72 5.34 -10.93 -0.26
CA ALA A 72 4.47 -10.41 -1.29
C ALA A 72 3.10 -11.08 -1.21
N ILE A 73 2.04 -10.27 -1.26
CA ILE A 73 0.67 -10.78 -1.25
C ILE A 73 0.26 -11.11 -2.69
N SER A 74 -0.15 -12.35 -2.91
CA SER A 74 -0.77 -12.78 -4.16
C SER A 74 -2.28 -12.58 -4.07
N GLY A 75 -2.84 -11.74 -4.93
CA GLY A 75 -4.25 -11.39 -4.90
C GLY A 75 -4.55 -10.07 -4.16
N ASP A 76 -5.78 -9.92 -3.73
CA ASP A 76 -6.24 -8.75 -2.99
C ASP A 76 -5.90 -8.87 -1.50
N GLY A 77 -5.54 -7.76 -0.89
CA GLY A 77 -5.15 -7.72 0.52
C GLY A 77 -4.01 -6.73 0.77
N TRP A 78 -3.77 -6.40 2.00
CA TRP A 78 -2.77 -5.42 2.42
C TRP A 78 -2.18 -5.82 3.75
N PHE A 79 -0.91 -5.49 3.97
CA PHE A 79 -0.29 -5.56 5.28
C PHE A 79 -0.78 -4.40 6.14
N LEU A 80 -1.09 -4.65 7.40
CA LEU A 80 -1.41 -3.63 8.39
C LEU A 80 -0.14 -3.28 9.16
N VAL A 81 0.09 -1.99 9.33
CA VAL A 81 1.22 -1.46 10.11
C VAL A 81 0.73 -0.39 11.07
N ASP A 82 1.37 -0.27 12.22
CA ASP A 82 1.07 0.78 13.19
C ASP A 82 1.99 1.98 12.98
N THR A 83 1.40 3.16 12.78
CA THR A 83 2.15 4.39 12.61
C THR A 83 1.76 5.43 13.66
N PRO A 84 2.62 6.43 13.92
CA PRO A 84 2.28 7.53 14.85
C PRO A 84 1.01 8.31 14.46
N SER A 85 0.63 8.23 13.19
CA SER A 85 -0.59 8.87 12.66
C SER A 85 -1.83 7.99 12.74
N GLY A 86 -1.67 6.73 13.19
CA GLY A 86 -2.71 5.70 13.26
C GLY A 86 -2.38 4.47 12.42
N PRO A 87 -3.25 3.47 12.43
CA PRO A 87 -3.06 2.27 11.63
C PRO A 87 -3.03 2.62 10.13
N ALA A 88 -2.15 1.97 9.40
CA ALA A 88 -1.97 2.17 7.97
C ALA A 88 -1.81 0.83 7.26
N ILE A 89 -2.18 0.79 5.99
CA ILE A 89 -2.02 -0.39 5.14
C ILE A 89 -0.96 -0.16 4.06
N THR A 90 -0.25 -1.22 3.70
CA THR A 90 0.78 -1.19 2.66
C THR A 90 0.81 -2.49 1.85
N ARG A 91 1.32 -2.39 0.63
CA ARG A 91 1.68 -3.54 -0.22
C ARG A 91 3.20 -3.77 -0.25
N ASP A 92 3.98 -2.83 0.29
CA ASP A 92 5.42 -3.02 0.41
C ASP A 92 5.70 -4.02 1.53
N GLY A 93 6.16 -5.20 1.15
CA GLY A 93 6.46 -6.30 2.06
C GLY A 93 7.95 -6.46 2.35
N ARG A 94 8.77 -5.46 2.09
CA ARG A 94 10.18 -5.45 2.50
C ARG A 94 10.27 -5.07 3.97
N PHE A 95 10.35 -6.08 4.80
CA PHE A 95 10.37 -5.87 6.24
C PHE A 95 11.77 -6.06 6.82
N THR A 96 11.95 -5.55 8.01
CA THR A 96 13.15 -5.69 8.84
C THR A 96 12.75 -5.96 10.28
N ILE A 97 13.72 -6.23 11.14
CA ILE A 97 13.47 -6.37 12.57
C ILE A 97 13.95 -5.09 13.26
N ASN A 98 13.05 -4.37 13.92
CA ASN A 98 13.37 -3.14 14.63
C ASN A 98 14.15 -3.40 15.95
N ALA A 99 14.52 -2.31 16.65
CA ALA A 99 15.32 -2.41 17.89
C ALA A 99 14.59 -3.19 19.00
N GLU A 100 13.27 -3.15 19.01
CA GLU A 100 12.39 -3.82 19.97
C GLU A 100 12.17 -5.30 19.64
N GLY A 101 12.73 -5.81 18.54
CA GLY A 101 12.55 -7.19 18.10
C GLY A 101 11.22 -7.46 17.41
N MET A 102 10.55 -6.44 16.88
CA MET A 102 9.33 -6.58 16.13
C MET A 102 9.60 -6.57 14.61
N LEU A 103 8.81 -7.32 13.85
CA LEU A 103 8.78 -7.18 12.40
C LEU A 103 8.27 -5.78 12.04
N ALA A 104 9.00 -5.04 11.22
CA ALA A 104 8.67 -3.65 10.91
C ALA A 104 8.99 -3.32 9.44
N THR A 105 8.37 -2.26 8.94
CA THR A 105 8.73 -1.66 7.65
C THR A 105 10.14 -1.09 7.71
N LEU A 106 10.70 -0.70 6.55
CA LEU A 106 12.00 -0.02 6.49
C LEU A 106 12.00 1.33 7.23
N ASP A 107 10.83 1.96 7.38
CA ASP A 107 10.62 3.19 8.15
C ASP A 107 10.48 2.92 9.67
N GLY A 108 10.48 1.66 10.09
CA GLY A 108 10.41 1.24 11.50
C GLY A 108 9.01 1.03 12.05
N TYR A 109 7.96 1.07 11.23
CA TYR A 109 6.58 0.85 11.68
C TYR A 109 6.30 -0.64 11.88
N PRO A 110 5.81 -1.06 13.07
CA PRO A 110 5.50 -2.46 13.36
C PRO A 110 4.44 -3.04 12.42
N VAL A 111 4.70 -4.26 11.94
CA VAL A 111 3.75 -5.05 11.14
C VAL A 111 2.85 -5.84 12.07
N MET A 112 1.55 -5.84 11.77
CA MET A 112 0.53 -6.47 12.58
C MET A 112 0.20 -7.88 12.09
N ASP A 113 -0.11 -8.76 13.04
CA ASP A 113 -0.71 -10.07 12.77
C ASP A 113 -2.22 -9.94 12.49
N GLN A 114 -2.91 -11.05 12.26
CA GLN A 114 -4.36 -11.06 12.06
C GLN A 114 -5.16 -10.62 13.28
N GLY A 115 -4.58 -10.63 14.46
CA GLY A 115 -5.16 -10.15 15.72
C GLY A 115 -4.83 -8.69 16.02
N GLU A 116 -4.30 -7.95 15.04
CA GLU A 116 -3.88 -6.54 15.19
C GLU A 116 -2.84 -6.33 16.30
N SER A 117 -1.99 -7.33 16.52
CA SER A 117 -0.88 -7.28 17.46
C SER A 117 0.45 -7.24 16.71
N PRO A 118 1.48 -6.51 17.20
CA PRO A 118 2.79 -6.49 16.57
C PRO A 118 3.43 -7.88 16.53
N VAL A 119 3.96 -8.26 15.37
CA VAL A 119 4.65 -9.54 15.19
C VAL A 119 6.01 -9.50 15.88
N GLN A 120 6.19 -10.31 16.93
CA GLN A 120 7.43 -10.41 17.70
C GLN A 120 8.37 -11.45 17.11
N ILE A 121 9.65 -11.07 16.96
CA ILE A 121 10.69 -11.93 16.42
C ILE A 121 11.86 -11.98 17.41
N ASN A 122 12.30 -13.17 17.78
CA ASN A 122 13.46 -13.34 18.61
C ASN A 122 14.74 -13.32 17.75
N ARG A 123 15.49 -12.22 17.78
CA ARG A 123 16.76 -12.09 17.04
C ARG A 123 17.80 -13.15 17.37
N ALA A 124 17.78 -13.70 18.61
CA ALA A 124 18.72 -14.71 19.05
C ALA A 124 18.34 -16.13 18.59
N ALA A 125 17.12 -16.33 18.10
CA ALA A 125 16.61 -17.65 17.71
C ALA A 125 16.92 -18.04 16.25
N GLY A 126 17.72 -17.24 15.52
CA GLY A 126 18.13 -17.54 14.15
C GLY A 126 17.20 -16.97 13.08
N GLU A 127 17.29 -17.53 11.88
CA GLU A 127 16.57 -17.02 10.70
C GLU A 127 15.06 -17.23 10.82
N VAL A 128 14.32 -16.25 10.28
CA VAL A 128 12.87 -16.33 10.12
C VAL A 128 12.57 -16.95 8.76
N ASN A 129 11.73 -17.96 8.77
CA ASN A 129 11.19 -18.57 7.57
C ASN A 129 9.68 -18.35 7.55
N SER A 130 9.07 -18.35 6.37
CA SER A 130 7.63 -18.22 6.20
C SER A 130 7.10 -19.26 5.24
N ASP A 131 5.85 -19.64 5.42
CA ASP A 131 5.12 -20.41 4.43
C ASP A 131 4.26 -19.51 3.52
N LYS A 132 3.57 -20.15 2.55
CA LYS A 132 2.67 -19.43 1.62
C LYS A 132 1.42 -18.86 2.28
N SER A 133 1.13 -19.24 3.51
CA SER A 133 0.00 -18.75 4.30
C SER A 133 0.37 -17.56 5.17
N GLY A 134 1.63 -17.12 5.13
CA GLY A 134 2.14 -16.01 5.96
C GLY A 134 2.44 -16.41 7.40
N ILE A 135 2.49 -17.70 7.72
CA ILE A 135 2.91 -18.17 9.03
C ILE A 135 4.44 -18.10 9.13
N LEU A 136 4.92 -17.55 10.22
CA LEU A 136 6.33 -17.33 10.51
C LEU A 136 6.88 -18.41 11.45
N TYR A 137 8.07 -18.91 11.11
CA TYR A 137 8.76 -19.96 11.84
C TYR A 137 10.17 -19.51 12.23
N GLN A 138 10.58 -19.85 13.44
CA GLN A 138 11.99 -19.82 13.87
C GLN A 138 12.34 -21.16 14.54
N ASN A 139 13.47 -21.77 14.17
CA ASN A 139 13.89 -23.08 14.68
C ASN A 139 12.81 -24.17 14.59
N GLY A 140 11.96 -24.13 13.55
CA GLY A 140 10.86 -25.08 13.37
C GLY A 140 9.62 -24.82 14.23
N SER A 141 9.63 -23.77 15.05
CA SER A 141 8.48 -23.37 15.88
C SER A 141 7.76 -22.18 15.25
N ILE A 142 6.43 -22.18 15.31
CA ILE A 142 5.60 -21.05 14.87
C ILE A 142 5.79 -19.90 15.87
N ILE A 143 6.16 -18.73 15.37
CA ILE A 143 6.34 -17.51 16.16
C ILE A 143 5.22 -16.48 15.96
N GLY A 144 4.45 -16.62 14.90
CA GLY A 144 3.35 -15.71 14.55
C GLY A 144 2.90 -15.89 13.10
N SER A 145 2.07 -14.98 12.66
CA SER A 145 1.65 -14.89 11.27
C SER A 145 1.56 -13.42 10.84
N ILE A 146 1.74 -13.14 9.58
CA ILE A 146 1.50 -11.79 9.05
C ILE A 146 0.03 -11.65 8.72
N GLY A 147 -0.61 -10.56 9.22
CA GLY A 147 -1.99 -10.24 8.91
C GLY A 147 -2.14 -9.72 7.49
N VAL A 148 -3.15 -10.21 6.78
CA VAL A 148 -3.58 -9.69 5.48
C VAL A 148 -5.01 -9.18 5.62
N PHE A 149 -5.22 -7.92 5.29
CA PHE A 149 -6.47 -7.20 5.49
C PHE A 149 -7.02 -6.68 4.18
N GLU A 150 -8.33 -6.51 4.10
CA GLU A 150 -8.96 -5.85 2.96
C GLU A 150 -8.76 -4.33 3.05
N ALA A 151 -8.56 -3.69 1.90
CA ALA A 151 -8.52 -2.23 1.87
C ALA A 151 -9.92 -1.66 2.10
N PRO A 152 -10.05 -0.61 2.93
CA PRO A 152 -11.28 0.17 2.96
C PRO A 152 -11.50 0.89 1.62
N ALA A 153 -12.67 1.51 1.46
CA ALA A 153 -13.00 2.26 0.26
C ALA A 153 -11.92 3.33 -0.04
N PRO A 154 -11.59 3.57 -1.32
CA PRO A 154 -10.49 4.47 -1.71
C PRO A 154 -10.62 5.91 -1.21
N ASP A 155 -11.83 6.37 -0.97
CA ASP A 155 -12.18 7.70 -0.48
C ASP A 155 -11.98 7.85 1.03
N GLU A 156 -11.79 6.75 1.76
CA GLU A 156 -11.58 6.75 3.20
C GLU A 156 -10.10 6.74 3.61
N THR A 157 -9.18 6.61 2.65
CA THR A 157 -7.76 6.47 2.94
C THR A 157 -6.96 7.73 2.59
N ARG A 158 -6.07 8.13 3.49
CA ARG A 158 -5.09 9.19 3.22
C ARG A 158 -3.74 8.57 2.89
N ARG A 159 -3.21 8.87 1.72
CA ARG A 159 -1.90 8.35 1.29
C ARG A 159 -0.74 9.05 1.98
N LEU A 160 0.23 8.26 2.45
CA LEU A 160 1.51 8.72 2.98
C LEU A 160 2.64 7.87 2.37
N GLY A 161 3.21 8.29 1.25
CA GLY A 161 4.20 7.51 0.51
C GLY A 161 3.64 6.18 0.01
N SER A 162 4.25 5.06 0.42
CA SER A 162 3.78 3.69 0.12
C SER A 162 2.66 3.22 1.04
N LEU A 163 2.29 4.00 2.05
CA LEU A 163 1.27 3.70 3.05
C LEU A 163 -0.06 4.38 2.71
N ALA A 164 -1.17 3.73 3.03
CA ALA A 164 -2.48 4.34 3.07
C ALA A 164 -2.98 4.31 4.52
N ILE A 165 -3.11 5.49 5.12
CA ILE A 165 -3.55 5.64 6.52
C ILE A 165 -5.06 5.40 6.58
N LEU A 166 -5.48 4.56 7.54
CA LEU A 166 -6.88 4.26 7.78
C LEU A 166 -7.55 5.40 8.55
N PRO A 167 -8.82 5.70 8.30
CA PRO A 167 -9.60 6.61 9.14
C PRO A 167 -9.73 6.05 10.56
N LYS A 168 -9.75 6.96 11.53
CA LYS A 168 -10.01 6.61 12.93
C LYS A 168 -11.49 6.37 13.16
#